data_8f8ef0823a6eec03bc9f31d77438690c
#
_entry.id   8f8ef0823a6eec03bc9f31d77438690c
#
_cell.length_a   1.000
_cell.length_b   1.000
_cell.length_c   1.000
_cell.angle_alpha   90.00
_cell.angle_beta   90.00
_cell.angle_gamma   90.00
#
_symmetry.space_group_name_H-M   'P 1'
#
loop_
_entity.id
_entity.type
_entity.pdbx_description
1 polymer ?
#
loop_
_entity_poly.entity_id
_entity_poly.type
_entity_poly.pdbx_seq_one_letter_code
_entity_poly.pdbx_strand_id
1 'polypeptide(L)'
;YILPENVPANEFLNLEGDKISTSRNWAVWLHEYLEEFPGKEDVLRYVLCANAPETKDNDFTWKDFQARNNNELVAVLGNFVNRALVLTQKYYGGKVPACGELTDYDRQSIAEVAAVKASLEGNIENYRFREALKDAMNIARIGNKYLADTEPWKVVKTDPARVETILNIALQITANTAIAIEPFMPFSAEKILRMLAVGKFGWERLGAMDLIPAGHAIGEPALLFENCLLYTSDAA
;
A
#
# COMPACT_ATOMS: atom_id res chain seq x y z
N TYR A 1 -16.83 27.05 23.62
CA TYR A 1 -16.28 25.67 23.53
C TYR A 1 -16.85 25.01 22.28
N ILE A 2 -16.00 24.29 21.54
CA ILE A 2 -16.42 23.46 20.42
C ILE A 2 -16.66 22.06 21.01
N LEU A 3 -17.85 21.51 20.80
CA LEU A 3 -18.17 20.14 21.19
C LEU A 3 -17.91 19.19 20.02
N PRO A 4 -17.49 17.93 20.27
CA PRO A 4 -17.38 16.93 19.21
C PRO A 4 -18.77 16.60 18.67
N GLU A 5 -18.87 16.41 17.36
CA GLU A 5 -20.13 15.96 16.73
C GLU A 5 -20.36 14.46 16.93
N ASN A 6 -19.27 13.70 17.06
CA ASN A 6 -19.30 12.26 17.30
C ASN A 6 -18.07 11.83 18.11
N VAL A 7 -18.19 10.73 18.83
CA VAL A 7 -17.10 10.08 19.58
C VAL A 7 -17.17 8.59 19.26
N PRO A 8 -16.63 8.16 18.12
CA PRO A 8 -16.60 6.74 17.77
C PRO A 8 -15.72 5.99 18.78
N ALA A 9 -16.26 4.91 19.34
CA ALA A 9 -15.56 4.06 20.29
C ALA A 9 -15.20 2.72 19.66
N ASN A 10 -14.03 2.20 20.00
CA ASN A 10 -13.62 0.85 19.68
C ASN A 10 -13.87 -0.10 20.85
N GLU A 11 -13.99 -1.37 20.54
CA GLU A 11 -13.93 -2.45 21.50
C GLU A 11 -12.48 -2.71 21.97
N PHE A 12 -12.20 -3.81 22.67
CA PHE A 12 -10.87 -4.08 23.21
C PHE A 12 -9.94 -4.73 22.17
N LEU A 13 -8.69 -4.27 22.16
CA LEU A 13 -7.59 -4.97 21.51
C LEU A 13 -6.82 -5.76 22.58
N ASN A 14 -6.75 -7.06 22.42
CA ASN A 14 -5.98 -7.96 23.25
C ASN A 14 -4.56 -8.18 22.68
N LEU A 15 -3.67 -8.79 23.45
CA LEU A 15 -2.32 -9.15 23.05
C LEU A 15 -2.09 -10.63 23.34
N GLU A 16 -1.86 -11.43 22.28
CA GLU A 16 -1.63 -12.88 22.38
C GLU A 16 -2.73 -13.59 23.19
N GLY A 17 -3.99 -13.22 22.96
CA GLY A 17 -5.16 -13.79 23.63
C GLY A 17 -5.49 -13.22 25.01
N ASP A 18 -4.62 -12.37 25.57
CA ASP A 18 -4.80 -11.81 26.90
C ASP A 18 -5.05 -10.29 26.86
N LYS A 19 -5.77 -9.79 27.86
CA LYS A 19 -5.99 -8.36 28.04
C LYS A 19 -4.68 -7.62 28.26
N ILE A 20 -4.43 -6.59 27.45
CA ILE A 20 -3.30 -5.65 27.65
C ILE A 20 -3.36 -5.08 29.06
N SER A 21 -2.23 -5.10 29.78
CA SER A 21 -2.14 -4.65 31.18
C SER A 21 -0.77 -4.05 31.48
N THR A 22 -0.74 -2.75 31.70
CA THR A 22 0.49 -2.05 32.09
C THR A 22 1.01 -2.47 33.46
N SER A 23 0.10 -2.75 34.43
CA SER A 23 0.47 -3.17 35.78
C SER A 23 1.10 -4.58 35.81
N ARG A 24 0.80 -5.43 34.83
CA ARG A 24 1.40 -6.76 34.68
C ARG A 24 2.55 -6.76 33.66
N ASN A 25 2.93 -5.61 33.13
CA ASN A 25 3.88 -5.47 32.02
C ASN A 25 3.53 -6.34 30.81
N TRP A 26 2.23 -6.52 30.55
CA TRP A 26 1.72 -7.28 29.41
C TRP A 26 1.22 -6.30 28.35
N ALA A 27 2.16 -5.76 27.58
CA ALA A 27 1.93 -4.79 26.51
C ALA A 27 3.10 -4.80 25.53
N VAL A 28 2.87 -4.34 24.31
CA VAL A 28 3.94 -3.93 23.39
C VAL A 28 4.19 -2.46 23.63
N TRP A 29 5.35 -2.11 24.15
CA TRP A 29 5.74 -0.74 24.38
C TRP A 29 6.25 -0.12 23.09
N LEU A 30 5.68 1.00 22.68
CA LEU A 30 6.01 1.61 21.38
C LEU A 30 7.49 1.99 21.27
N HIS A 31 8.12 2.48 22.33
CA HIS A 31 9.54 2.82 22.31
C HIS A 31 10.43 1.58 22.12
N GLU A 32 10.12 0.44 22.76
CA GLU A 32 10.81 -0.83 22.57
C GLU A 32 10.61 -1.33 21.13
N TYR A 33 9.37 -1.27 20.61
CA TYR A 33 9.09 -1.64 19.22
C TYR A 33 9.94 -0.84 18.24
N LEU A 34 10.06 0.48 18.42
CA LEU A 34 10.83 1.35 17.53
C LEU A 34 12.34 1.08 17.58
N GLU A 35 12.85 0.60 18.72
CA GLU A 35 14.24 0.18 18.86
C GLU A 35 14.51 -1.18 18.22
N GLU A 36 13.58 -2.15 18.37
CA GLU A 36 13.71 -3.50 17.83
C GLU A 36 13.40 -3.59 16.33
N PHE A 37 12.49 -2.75 15.83
CA PHE A 37 12.03 -2.73 14.45
C PHE A 37 12.21 -1.36 13.79
N PRO A 38 13.44 -0.85 13.67
CA PRO A 38 13.69 0.47 13.11
C PRO A 38 13.21 0.54 11.65
N GLY A 39 12.49 1.61 11.30
CA GLY A 39 11.96 1.84 9.96
C GLY A 39 10.72 0.99 9.62
N LYS A 40 10.12 0.32 10.59
CA LYS A 40 8.90 -0.50 10.42
C LYS A 40 7.66 0.12 11.10
N GLU A 41 7.65 1.43 11.26
CA GLU A 41 6.52 2.16 11.85
C GLU A 41 5.22 1.90 11.09
N ASP A 42 5.27 1.90 9.77
CA ASP A 42 4.12 1.67 8.91
C ASP A 42 3.63 0.22 8.94
N VAL A 43 4.51 -0.75 9.22
CA VAL A 43 4.11 -2.16 9.41
C VAL A 43 3.21 -2.27 10.63
N LEU A 44 3.60 -1.65 11.76
CA LEU A 44 2.78 -1.63 12.97
C LEU A 44 1.45 -0.89 12.74
N ARG A 45 1.48 0.28 12.09
CA ARG A 45 0.27 1.03 11.74
C ARG A 45 -0.68 0.19 10.89
N TYR A 46 -0.16 -0.50 9.89
CA TYR A 46 -0.92 -1.40 9.03
C TYR A 46 -1.61 -2.51 9.84
N VAL A 47 -0.85 -3.21 10.67
CA VAL A 47 -1.37 -4.34 11.46
C VAL A 47 -2.41 -3.87 12.48
N LEU A 48 -2.16 -2.77 13.17
CA LEU A 48 -3.11 -2.20 14.14
C LEU A 48 -4.40 -1.74 13.44
N CYS A 49 -4.30 -1.10 12.27
CA CYS A 49 -5.48 -0.70 11.51
C CYS A 49 -6.25 -1.91 10.98
N ALA A 50 -5.56 -2.92 10.44
CA ALA A 50 -6.17 -4.15 9.94
C ALA A 50 -6.86 -4.97 11.04
N ASN A 51 -6.39 -4.85 12.28
CA ASN A 51 -6.93 -5.50 13.47
C ASN A 51 -7.73 -4.56 14.37
N ALA A 52 -8.06 -3.35 13.91
CA ALA A 52 -8.82 -2.40 14.71
C ALA A 52 -10.12 -3.05 15.24
N PRO A 53 -10.39 -2.99 16.55
CA PRO A 53 -11.55 -3.62 17.17
C PRO A 53 -12.80 -2.74 17.01
N GLU A 54 -13.23 -2.47 15.76
CA GLU A 54 -14.27 -1.50 15.44
C GLU A 54 -15.67 -1.93 15.92
N THR A 55 -15.98 -3.21 15.87
CA THR A 55 -17.32 -3.73 16.18
C THR A 55 -17.31 -4.90 17.17
N LYS A 56 -16.16 -5.43 17.49
CA LYS A 56 -15.93 -6.53 18.45
C LYS A 56 -14.48 -6.53 18.88
N ASP A 57 -14.21 -7.16 20.00
CA ASP A 57 -12.84 -7.38 20.47
C ASP A 57 -11.99 -8.06 19.39
N ASN A 58 -10.73 -7.69 19.34
CA ASN A 58 -9.76 -8.29 18.44
C ASN A 58 -8.45 -8.57 19.19
N ASP A 59 -7.54 -9.26 18.55
CA ASP A 59 -6.28 -9.69 19.13
C ASP A 59 -5.10 -9.28 18.26
N PHE A 60 -4.05 -8.75 18.87
CA PHE A 60 -2.77 -8.55 18.24
C PHE A 60 -1.88 -9.74 18.56
N THR A 61 -1.37 -10.41 17.53
CA THR A 61 -0.38 -11.48 17.68
C THR A 61 0.83 -11.22 16.80
N TRP A 62 2.02 -11.61 17.26
CA TRP A 62 3.24 -11.51 16.46
C TRP A 62 3.20 -12.39 15.22
N LYS A 63 2.49 -13.51 15.29
CA LYS A 63 2.25 -14.39 14.15
C LYS A 63 1.43 -13.70 13.06
N ASP A 64 0.37 -12.99 13.43
CA ASP A 64 -0.45 -12.20 12.48
C ASP A 64 0.35 -11.01 11.94
N PHE A 65 1.13 -10.34 12.80
CA PHE A 65 2.03 -9.26 12.38
C PHE A 65 3.00 -9.74 11.27
N GLN A 66 3.68 -10.87 11.48
CA GLN A 66 4.57 -11.46 10.48
C GLN A 66 3.82 -11.82 9.20
N ALA A 67 2.67 -12.50 9.33
CA ALA A 67 1.86 -12.95 8.21
C ALA A 67 1.39 -11.76 7.36
N ARG A 68 0.90 -10.68 7.97
CA ARG A 68 0.46 -9.49 7.25
C ARG A 68 1.62 -8.75 6.60
N ASN A 69 2.75 -8.59 7.30
CA ASN A 69 3.92 -8.00 6.67
C ASN A 69 4.33 -8.78 5.41
N ASN A 70 4.48 -10.10 5.52
CA ASN A 70 5.02 -10.90 4.44
C ASN A 70 4.03 -11.10 3.28
N ASN A 71 2.75 -11.40 3.60
CA ASN A 71 1.76 -11.78 2.59
C ASN A 71 1.00 -10.59 2.00
N GLU A 72 0.90 -9.47 2.73
CA GLU A 72 0.16 -8.29 2.28
C GLU A 72 1.10 -7.13 1.91
N LEU A 73 1.98 -6.71 2.80
CA LEU A 73 2.87 -5.58 2.51
C LEU A 73 3.98 -5.95 1.52
N VAL A 74 4.71 -7.04 1.75
CA VAL A 74 5.78 -7.47 0.83
C VAL A 74 5.19 -8.04 -0.45
N ALA A 75 4.32 -9.06 -0.35
CA ALA A 75 3.88 -9.83 -1.51
C ALA A 75 2.86 -9.08 -2.39
N VAL A 76 2.11 -8.11 -1.86
CA VAL A 76 1.14 -7.34 -2.64
C VAL A 76 1.66 -5.93 -2.92
N LEU A 77 1.80 -5.09 -1.90
CA LEU A 77 2.12 -3.68 -2.08
C LEU A 77 3.56 -3.50 -2.59
N GLY A 78 4.53 -4.07 -1.89
CA GLY A 78 5.95 -3.99 -2.26
C GLY A 78 6.24 -4.63 -3.62
N ASN A 79 5.64 -5.79 -3.90
CA ASN A 79 5.82 -6.47 -5.18
C ASN A 79 5.29 -5.64 -6.35
N PHE A 80 4.10 -5.06 -6.24
CA PHE A 80 3.54 -4.22 -7.30
C PHE A 80 4.42 -3.01 -7.59
N VAL A 81 4.73 -2.22 -6.56
CA VAL A 81 5.55 -1.00 -6.69
C VAL A 81 6.92 -1.33 -7.30
N ASN A 82 7.59 -2.36 -6.77
CA ASN A 82 8.89 -2.77 -7.27
C ASN A 82 8.84 -3.20 -8.74
N ARG A 83 7.85 -3.99 -9.14
CA ARG A 83 7.72 -4.45 -10.54
C ARG A 83 7.48 -3.29 -11.49
N ALA A 84 6.59 -2.35 -11.16
CA ALA A 84 6.33 -1.18 -11.99
C ALA A 84 7.60 -0.34 -12.22
N LEU A 85 8.36 -0.07 -11.15
CA LEU A 85 9.58 0.73 -11.22
C LEU A 85 10.73 -0.01 -11.92
N VAL A 86 10.98 -1.27 -11.55
CA VAL A 86 12.08 -2.07 -12.13
C VAL A 86 11.87 -2.33 -13.62
N LEU A 87 10.64 -2.61 -14.06
CA LEU A 87 10.36 -2.79 -15.49
C LEU A 87 10.53 -1.48 -16.27
N THR A 88 10.14 -0.34 -15.70
CA THR A 88 10.35 0.98 -16.30
C THR A 88 11.86 1.30 -16.39
N GLN A 89 12.61 1.03 -15.33
CA GLN A 89 14.07 1.20 -15.33
C GLN A 89 14.73 0.32 -16.41
N LYS A 90 14.32 -0.95 -16.47
CA LYS A 90 14.89 -1.93 -17.38
C LYS A 90 14.63 -1.64 -18.86
N TYR A 91 13.40 -1.24 -19.21
CA TYR A 91 13.03 -1.13 -20.63
C TYR A 91 13.10 0.31 -21.15
N TYR A 92 12.95 1.31 -20.27
CA TYR A 92 12.89 2.73 -20.66
C TYR A 92 13.91 3.62 -19.93
N GLY A 93 14.91 3.03 -19.27
CA GLY A 93 15.96 3.79 -18.58
C GLY A 93 15.44 4.71 -17.50
N GLY A 94 14.35 4.31 -16.82
CA GLY A 94 13.72 5.10 -15.76
C GLY A 94 12.90 6.29 -16.25
N LYS A 95 12.58 6.39 -17.55
CA LYS A 95 11.68 7.42 -18.08
C LYS A 95 10.28 6.87 -18.20
N VAL A 96 9.29 7.64 -17.76
CA VAL A 96 7.87 7.29 -17.90
C VAL A 96 7.51 7.24 -19.39
N PRO A 97 7.06 6.09 -19.92
CA PRO A 97 6.71 5.98 -21.32
C PRO A 97 5.46 6.78 -21.67
N ALA A 98 5.25 7.06 -22.95
CA ALA A 98 4.01 7.66 -23.42
C ALA A 98 2.85 6.67 -23.30
N CYS A 99 1.67 7.18 -22.99
CA CYS A 99 0.44 6.39 -23.05
C CYS A 99 -0.09 6.43 -24.49
N GLY A 100 -0.14 5.29 -25.15
CA GLY A 100 -0.72 5.13 -26.49
C GLY A 100 -2.21 4.81 -26.44
N GLU A 101 -2.69 4.09 -27.45
CA GLU A 101 -4.09 3.66 -27.52
C GLU A 101 -4.41 2.65 -26.41
N LEU A 102 -5.53 2.89 -25.73
CA LEU A 102 -6.01 2.04 -24.64
C LEU A 102 -6.85 0.88 -25.20
N THR A 103 -6.60 -0.32 -24.69
CA THR A 103 -7.50 -1.48 -24.89
C THR A 103 -8.69 -1.39 -23.94
N ASP A 104 -9.70 -2.22 -24.15
CA ASP A 104 -10.84 -2.33 -23.23
C ASP A 104 -10.41 -2.78 -21.83
N TYR A 105 -9.40 -3.65 -21.74
CA TYR A 105 -8.85 -4.10 -20.47
C TYR A 105 -8.14 -2.97 -19.72
N ASP A 106 -7.43 -2.09 -20.42
CA ASP A 106 -6.83 -0.88 -19.81
C ASP A 106 -7.91 0.03 -19.24
N ARG A 107 -8.94 0.32 -20.04
CA ARG A 107 -10.08 1.16 -19.60
C ARG A 107 -10.80 0.57 -18.40
N GLN A 108 -10.99 -0.76 -18.37
CA GLN A 108 -11.56 -1.44 -17.22
C GLN A 108 -10.68 -1.29 -15.98
N SER A 109 -9.38 -1.54 -16.09
CA SER A 109 -8.45 -1.44 -14.95
C SER A 109 -8.37 -0.02 -14.39
N ILE A 110 -8.36 1.00 -15.28
CA ILE A 110 -8.40 2.41 -14.92
C ILE A 110 -9.71 2.74 -14.18
N ALA A 111 -10.84 2.26 -14.67
CA ALA A 111 -12.14 2.47 -14.04
C ALA A 111 -12.22 1.81 -12.66
N GLU A 112 -11.65 0.61 -12.50
CA GLU A 112 -11.57 -0.08 -11.20
C GLU A 112 -10.76 0.73 -10.18
N VAL A 113 -9.62 1.31 -10.57
CA VAL A 113 -8.82 2.19 -9.69
C VAL A 113 -9.62 3.45 -9.32
N ALA A 114 -10.27 4.09 -10.28
CA ALA A 114 -11.06 5.30 -10.02
C ALA A 114 -12.24 5.03 -9.07
N ALA A 115 -12.86 3.85 -9.17
CA ALA A 115 -14.00 3.47 -8.32
C ALA A 115 -13.62 3.27 -6.85
N VAL A 116 -12.34 2.97 -6.55
CA VAL A 116 -11.88 2.78 -5.17
C VAL A 116 -12.08 4.04 -4.33
N LYS A 117 -11.93 5.23 -4.92
CA LYS A 117 -12.00 6.51 -4.18
C LYS A 117 -13.28 6.64 -3.38
N ALA A 118 -14.43 6.42 -4.02
CA ALA A 118 -15.73 6.60 -3.35
C ALA A 118 -15.93 5.64 -2.17
N SER A 119 -15.50 4.38 -2.32
CA SER A 119 -15.56 3.39 -1.23
C SER A 119 -14.62 3.74 -0.10
N LEU A 120 -13.38 4.11 -0.43
CA LEU A 120 -12.36 4.49 0.54
C LEU A 120 -12.79 5.72 1.35
N GLU A 121 -13.26 6.78 0.70
CA GLU A 121 -13.79 7.99 1.36
C GLU A 121 -14.98 7.63 2.27
N GLY A 122 -15.97 6.91 1.74
CA GLY A 122 -17.13 6.51 2.52
C GLY A 122 -16.79 5.63 3.72
N ASN A 123 -15.77 4.80 3.64
CA ASN A 123 -15.32 3.98 4.75
C ASN A 123 -14.58 4.82 5.81
N ILE A 124 -13.73 5.78 5.40
CA ILE A 124 -13.05 6.70 6.34
C ILE A 124 -14.08 7.58 7.07
N GLU A 125 -15.02 8.20 6.35
CA GLU A 125 -16.07 9.07 6.89
C GLU A 125 -16.97 8.35 7.90
N ASN A 126 -17.15 7.03 7.73
CA ASN A 126 -17.94 6.19 8.62
C ASN A 126 -17.10 5.45 9.67
N TYR A 127 -15.84 5.84 9.89
CA TYR A 127 -14.92 5.24 10.86
C TYR A 127 -14.67 3.73 10.66
N ARG A 128 -14.83 3.23 9.43
CA ARG A 128 -14.57 1.82 9.05
C ARG A 128 -13.16 1.68 8.49
N PHE A 129 -12.17 1.90 9.33
CA PHE A 129 -10.76 1.98 8.91
C PHE A 129 -10.22 0.66 8.39
N ARG A 130 -10.71 -0.48 8.87
CA ARG A 130 -10.35 -1.81 8.35
C ARG A 130 -10.78 -1.97 6.88
N GLU A 131 -12.00 -1.58 6.56
CA GLU A 131 -12.50 -1.64 5.17
C GLU A 131 -11.80 -0.58 4.31
N ALA A 132 -11.59 0.62 4.83
CA ALA A 132 -10.84 1.67 4.16
C ALA A 132 -9.40 1.21 3.80
N LEU A 133 -8.71 0.54 4.71
CA LEU A 133 -7.38 -0.02 4.45
C LEU A 133 -7.41 -1.09 3.36
N LYS A 134 -8.44 -1.95 3.35
CA LYS A 134 -8.64 -2.94 2.27
C LYS A 134 -8.84 -2.27 0.91
N ASP A 135 -9.62 -1.19 0.86
CA ASP A 135 -9.83 -0.41 -0.35
C ASP A 135 -8.52 0.19 -0.86
N ALA A 136 -7.73 0.81 0.02
CA ALA A 136 -6.42 1.36 -0.35
C ALA A 136 -5.48 0.28 -0.90
N MET A 137 -5.40 -0.88 -0.25
CA MET A 137 -4.60 -2.02 -0.69
C MET A 137 -5.12 -2.66 -1.99
N ASN A 138 -6.39 -2.48 -2.30
CA ASN A 138 -6.98 -3.01 -3.53
C ASN A 138 -6.38 -2.35 -4.78
N ILE A 139 -5.95 -1.11 -4.72
CA ILE A 139 -5.26 -0.43 -5.83
C ILE A 139 -3.98 -1.20 -6.21
N ALA A 140 -3.20 -1.61 -5.23
CA ALA A 140 -1.99 -2.42 -5.48
C ALA A 140 -2.34 -3.82 -6.02
N ARG A 141 -3.46 -4.41 -5.61
CA ARG A 141 -3.95 -5.69 -6.17
C ARG A 141 -4.37 -5.55 -7.63
N ILE A 142 -5.08 -4.47 -7.97
CA ILE A 142 -5.43 -4.14 -9.35
C ILE A 142 -4.15 -3.99 -10.19
N GLY A 143 -3.15 -3.26 -9.68
CA GLY A 143 -1.87 -3.09 -10.36
C GLY A 143 -1.10 -4.40 -10.57
N ASN A 144 -1.04 -5.28 -9.57
CA ASN A 144 -0.44 -6.61 -9.70
C ASN A 144 -1.15 -7.46 -10.76
N LYS A 145 -2.49 -7.48 -10.71
CA LYS A 145 -3.31 -8.21 -11.69
C LYS A 145 -3.10 -7.65 -13.08
N TYR A 146 -3.10 -6.33 -13.24
CA TYR A 146 -2.88 -5.67 -14.52
C TYR A 146 -1.52 -6.05 -15.14
N LEU A 147 -0.43 -6.00 -14.36
CA LEU A 147 0.88 -6.44 -14.83
C LEU A 147 0.94 -7.95 -15.12
N ALA A 148 0.25 -8.75 -14.33
CA ALA A 148 0.21 -10.22 -14.55
C ALA A 148 -0.54 -10.58 -15.83
N ASP A 149 -1.67 -9.95 -16.10
CA ASP A 149 -2.53 -10.24 -17.24
C ASP A 149 -1.95 -9.67 -18.56
N THR A 150 -1.28 -8.51 -18.48
CA THR A 150 -0.67 -7.86 -19.66
C THR A 150 0.75 -8.36 -19.99
N GLU A 151 1.42 -9.03 -19.08
CA GLU A 151 2.72 -9.67 -19.22
C GLU A 151 3.78 -8.83 -20.00
N PRO A 152 4.07 -7.58 -19.59
CA PRO A 152 4.95 -6.67 -20.36
C PRO A 152 6.33 -7.26 -20.65
N TRP A 153 6.85 -8.15 -19.80
CA TRP A 153 8.12 -8.87 -20.03
C TRP A 153 8.10 -9.85 -21.19
N LYS A 154 6.92 -10.30 -21.61
CA LYS A 154 6.74 -11.12 -22.83
C LYS A 154 6.47 -10.22 -24.04
N VAL A 155 5.54 -9.28 -23.87
CA VAL A 155 5.04 -8.40 -24.93
C VAL A 155 6.15 -7.49 -25.49
N VAL A 156 7.13 -7.09 -24.68
CA VAL A 156 8.24 -6.22 -25.11
C VAL A 156 9.02 -6.74 -26.31
N LYS A 157 9.01 -8.05 -26.54
CA LYS A 157 9.72 -8.68 -27.68
C LYS A 157 8.95 -8.57 -29.00
N THR A 158 7.65 -8.39 -28.97
CA THR A 158 6.75 -8.41 -30.12
C THR A 158 6.07 -7.08 -30.38
N ASP A 159 5.74 -6.34 -29.34
CA ASP A 159 5.04 -5.04 -29.38
C ASP A 159 5.57 -4.10 -28.30
N PRO A 160 6.72 -3.45 -28.51
CA PRO A 160 7.27 -2.48 -27.57
C PRO A 160 6.34 -1.28 -27.31
N ALA A 161 5.59 -0.81 -28.33
CA ALA A 161 4.66 0.31 -28.20
C ALA A 161 3.52 -0.01 -27.21
N ARG A 162 3.06 -1.26 -27.20
CA ARG A 162 2.08 -1.72 -26.22
C ARG A 162 2.63 -1.68 -24.80
N VAL A 163 3.91 -2.03 -24.61
CA VAL A 163 4.57 -2.01 -23.30
C VAL A 163 4.71 -0.58 -22.76
N GLU A 164 4.88 0.42 -23.62
CA GLU A 164 4.87 1.83 -23.22
C GLU A 164 3.57 2.17 -22.51
N THR A 165 2.44 1.84 -23.12
CA THR A 165 1.11 2.07 -22.52
C THR A 165 0.94 1.30 -21.21
N ILE A 166 1.32 0.02 -21.17
CA ILE A 166 1.20 -0.82 -19.97
C ILE A 166 2.00 -0.22 -18.81
N LEU A 167 3.24 0.18 -19.03
CA LEU A 167 4.08 0.71 -17.96
C LEU A 167 3.68 2.14 -17.56
N ASN A 168 3.19 2.96 -18.50
CA ASN A 168 2.60 4.24 -18.15
C ASN A 168 1.45 4.03 -17.15
N ILE A 169 0.47 3.19 -17.48
CA ILE A 169 -0.68 2.89 -16.61
C ILE A 169 -0.20 2.32 -15.25
N ALA A 170 0.75 1.38 -15.24
CA ALA A 170 1.27 0.82 -14.00
C ALA A 170 1.91 1.89 -13.09
N LEU A 171 2.62 2.87 -13.66
CA LEU A 171 3.19 3.99 -12.91
C LEU A 171 2.10 4.95 -12.38
N GLN A 172 1.04 5.21 -13.16
CA GLN A 172 -0.10 5.98 -12.68
C GLN A 172 -0.81 5.26 -11.52
N ILE A 173 -0.99 3.94 -11.60
CA ILE A 173 -1.54 3.13 -10.51
C ILE A 173 -0.62 3.17 -9.28
N THR A 174 0.70 3.17 -9.47
CA THR A 174 1.69 3.30 -8.37
C THR A 174 1.54 4.65 -7.65
N ALA A 175 1.38 5.74 -8.40
CA ALA A 175 1.12 7.05 -7.82
C ALA A 175 -0.22 7.10 -7.06
N ASN A 176 -1.27 6.52 -7.63
CA ASN A 176 -2.57 6.38 -6.93
C ASN A 176 -2.47 5.56 -5.66
N THR A 177 -1.65 4.51 -5.67
CA THR A 177 -1.38 3.69 -4.47
C THR A 177 -0.78 4.56 -3.37
N ALA A 178 0.20 5.43 -3.68
CA ALA A 178 0.79 6.33 -2.69
C ALA A 178 -0.24 7.29 -2.08
N ILE A 179 -1.16 7.84 -2.89
CA ILE A 179 -2.25 8.71 -2.38
C ILE A 179 -3.15 7.93 -1.43
N ALA A 180 -3.59 6.74 -1.84
CA ALA A 180 -4.57 5.98 -1.09
C ALA A 180 -4.06 5.42 0.24
N ILE A 181 -2.77 5.02 0.31
CA ILE A 181 -2.19 4.46 1.53
C ILE A 181 -1.68 5.51 2.51
N GLU A 182 -1.54 6.77 2.11
CA GLU A 182 -0.96 7.84 2.94
C GLU A 182 -1.61 7.97 4.33
N PRO A 183 -2.94 7.92 4.48
CA PRO A 183 -3.57 8.02 5.80
C PRO A 183 -3.17 6.89 6.76
N PHE A 184 -2.83 5.73 6.23
CA PHE A 184 -2.50 4.53 6.99
C PHE A 184 -0.99 4.33 7.15
N MET A 185 -0.24 4.54 6.08
CA MET A 185 1.19 4.25 5.97
C MET A 185 1.94 5.45 5.34
N PRO A 186 2.06 6.57 6.06
CA PRO A 186 2.60 7.82 5.51
C PRO A 186 4.06 7.72 5.07
N PHE A 187 4.90 6.97 5.80
CA PHE A 187 6.31 6.82 5.44
C PHE A 187 6.51 5.97 4.18
N SER A 188 5.67 4.95 4.00
CA SER A 188 5.67 4.12 2.79
C SER A 188 5.16 4.91 1.59
N ALA A 189 4.11 5.73 1.76
CA ALA A 189 3.62 6.63 0.72
C ALA A 189 4.70 7.62 0.27
N GLU A 190 5.39 8.26 1.21
CA GLU A 190 6.50 9.16 0.92
C GLU A 190 7.65 8.45 0.19
N LYS A 191 7.97 7.22 0.58
CA LYS A 191 9.01 6.41 -0.07
C LYS A 191 8.63 6.09 -1.53
N ILE A 192 7.35 5.77 -1.81
CA ILE A 192 6.86 5.58 -3.18
C ILE A 192 7.00 6.88 -3.99
N LEU A 193 6.58 8.03 -3.46
CA LEU A 193 6.69 9.32 -4.14
C LEU A 193 8.15 9.69 -4.43
N ARG A 194 9.07 9.40 -3.51
CA ARG A 194 10.51 9.60 -3.74
C ARG A 194 11.04 8.70 -4.87
N MET A 195 10.64 7.42 -4.91
CA MET A 195 11.02 6.52 -6.01
C MET A 195 10.42 6.94 -7.35
N LEU A 196 9.24 7.55 -7.35
CA LEU A 196 8.64 8.14 -8.55
C LEU A 196 9.25 9.51 -8.90
N ALA A 197 10.10 10.08 -8.03
CA ALA A 197 10.69 11.42 -8.14
C ALA A 197 9.63 12.53 -8.30
N VAL A 198 8.51 12.42 -7.62
CA VAL A 198 7.40 13.38 -7.65
C VAL A 198 7.10 13.96 -6.27
N GLY A 199 6.46 15.12 -6.24
CA GLY A 199 5.93 15.71 -5.02
C GLY A 199 4.64 15.01 -4.55
N LYS A 200 4.16 15.45 -3.40
CA LYS A 200 2.89 14.98 -2.83
C LYS A 200 1.71 15.42 -3.70
N PHE A 201 0.82 14.50 -3.98
CA PHE A 201 -0.46 14.79 -4.63
C PHE A 201 -1.54 15.09 -3.60
N GLY A 202 -2.51 15.94 -3.97
CA GLY A 202 -3.70 16.12 -3.17
C GLY A 202 -4.64 14.91 -3.27
N TRP A 203 -5.45 14.71 -2.24
CA TRP A 203 -6.43 13.62 -2.18
C TRP A 203 -7.45 13.64 -3.32
N GLU A 204 -7.78 14.84 -3.82
CA GLU A 204 -8.68 15.03 -4.96
C GLU A 204 -8.19 14.35 -6.24
N ARG A 205 -6.87 14.13 -6.35
CA ARG A 205 -6.21 13.48 -7.49
C ARG A 205 -6.31 11.96 -7.48
N LEU A 206 -6.81 11.36 -6.42
CA LEU A 206 -7.00 9.91 -6.34
C LEU A 206 -7.96 9.44 -7.44
N GLY A 207 -7.51 8.47 -8.24
CA GLY A 207 -8.20 7.94 -9.42
C GLY A 207 -7.74 8.54 -10.74
N ALA A 208 -6.92 9.62 -10.72
CA ALA A 208 -6.39 10.24 -11.95
C ALA A 208 -5.27 9.38 -12.59
N MET A 209 -5.19 9.41 -13.92
CA MET A 209 -4.19 8.69 -14.71
C MET A 209 -3.23 9.62 -15.47
N ASP A 210 -3.12 10.85 -15.02
CA ASP A 210 -2.23 11.89 -15.52
C ASP A 210 -1.36 12.50 -14.42
N LEU A 211 -1.06 11.68 -13.38
CA LEU A 211 -0.28 12.11 -12.22
C LEU A 211 1.19 12.32 -12.55
N ILE A 212 1.73 11.48 -13.42
CA ILE A 212 3.13 11.52 -13.83
C ILE A 212 3.19 11.70 -15.35
N PRO A 213 3.79 12.80 -15.86
CA PRO A 213 3.85 13.04 -17.30
C PRO A 213 4.81 12.09 -18.01
N ALA A 214 4.53 11.80 -19.29
CA ALA A 214 5.46 11.06 -20.12
C ALA A 214 6.80 11.80 -20.23
N GLY A 215 7.90 11.03 -20.26
CA GLY A 215 9.27 11.54 -20.28
C GLY A 215 9.82 11.92 -18.90
N HIS A 216 9.01 11.96 -17.85
CA HIS A 216 9.48 12.17 -16.47
C HIS A 216 10.45 11.08 -16.05
N ALA A 217 11.58 11.46 -15.44
CA ALA A 217 12.56 10.51 -14.91
C ALA A 217 12.17 10.09 -13.49
N ILE A 218 11.97 8.79 -13.28
CA ILE A 218 11.79 8.21 -11.94
C ILE A 218 13.14 8.03 -11.24
N GLY A 219 13.10 7.95 -9.91
CA GLY A 219 14.27 7.63 -9.09
C GLY A 219 14.63 6.14 -9.12
N GLU A 220 15.64 5.77 -8.35
CA GLU A 220 16.09 4.38 -8.24
C GLU A 220 15.09 3.53 -7.47
N PRO A 221 14.71 2.35 -8.01
CA PRO A 221 13.86 1.41 -7.31
C PRO A 221 14.52 0.91 -6.02
N ALA A 222 13.76 0.88 -4.93
CA ALA A 222 14.18 0.31 -3.66
C ALA A 222 13.07 -0.57 -3.09
N LEU A 223 13.44 -1.56 -2.27
CA LEU A 223 12.45 -2.37 -1.57
C LEU A 223 11.64 -1.49 -0.61
N LEU A 224 10.33 -1.56 -0.74
CA LEU A 224 9.41 -0.83 0.13
C LEU A 224 9.30 -1.52 1.50
N PHE A 225 9.24 -2.83 1.50
CA PHE A 225 9.18 -3.69 2.68
C PHE A 225 10.11 -4.89 2.53
N GLU A 226 10.54 -5.42 3.67
CA GLU A 226 11.33 -6.63 3.78
C GLU A 226 10.57 -7.71 4.55
N ASN A 227 10.84 -8.99 4.24
CA ASN A 227 10.27 -10.09 5.00
C ASN A 227 10.65 -10.00 6.47
N CYS A 228 9.68 -10.21 7.33
CA CYS A 228 9.89 -10.35 8.76
C CYS A 228 10.09 -11.81 9.10
N LEU A 229 11.19 -12.14 9.80
CA LEU A 229 11.42 -13.44 10.40
C LEU A 229 11.27 -13.26 11.92
N LEU A 230 10.25 -13.87 12.50
CA LEU A 230 10.15 -13.99 13.94
C LEU A 230 10.98 -15.23 14.33
N TYR A 231 12.06 -15.02 15.07
CA TYR A 231 12.74 -16.12 15.72
C TYR A 231 11.86 -16.55 16.89
N THR A 232 11.19 -17.69 16.77
CA THR A 232 10.61 -18.35 17.94
C THR A 232 11.77 -18.80 18.81
N SER A 233 11.83 -18.30 20.04
CA SER A 233 12.78 -18.72 21.06
C SER A 233 12.46 -20.15 21.60
N ASP A 234 11.98 -21.04 20.75
CA ASP A 234 11.70 -22.44 21.08
C ASP A 234 12.85 -23.33 20.62
N ALA A 235 14.06 -22.97 21.05
CA ALA A 235 15.25 -23.85 20.98
C ALA A 235 16.09 -23.63 22.22
N ALA A 236 15.55 -24.01 23.38
CA ALA A 236 16.31 -24.28 24.59
C ALA A 236 15.61 -25.38 25.40
#